data_66e114a86a15b9c5314bf33d23682c49
#
_entry.id   66e114a86a15b9c5314bf33d23682c49
#
_cell.length_a   1.000
_cell.length_b   1.000
_cell.length_c   1.000
_cell.angle_alpha   90.00
_cell.angle_beta   90.00
_cell.angle_gamma   90.00
#
_symmetry.space_group_name_H-M   'P 1'
#
loop_
_entity.id
_entity.type
_entity.pdbx_description
1 polymer ?
#
loop_
_entity_poly.entity_id
_entity_poly.type
_entity_poly.pdbx_seq_one_letter_code
_entity_poly.pdbx_strand_id
1 'polypeptide(L)'
;MSKLDELLRELCPDGVQVFRLEEIAHYAKTRIDCKTINEDNYVGVENLLQNKAGKTKATSVPTTGMVIAYQKNDILIGNIRPYLRKVWLADCEGGTNGDVLTVQIEDTEKVLPQFLYYVLSSEKFFLYDIQNSKGAKMPRGSKDAVMKFEVPLPPPEVQREIVRMVDSYTESVVELQKQLTAELTARKTQYRYYRDKMLTFGDDDKFKWENLGDVCDILTGYPFDSSQFQVSGVRLMRGMNIKRGNLFFSEEINRYWNSADGLEKYLLKENDIVIAMDGSLVGKSFGIVQAEYLPLLLVQRVARIRSEQVNNRYIYHYIACRFPSYVEKRKREEQFRM
;
A
#
# COMPACT_ATOMS: atom_id res chain seq x y z
N MET A 1 16.46 -22.65 25.40
CA MET A 1 17.41 -22.50 24.30
C MET A 1 16.69 -22.92 23.04
N SER A 2 16.80 -22.19 21.94
CA SER A 2 16.12 -22.61 20.69
C SER A 2 16.91 -23.75 20.04
N LYS A 3 16.24 -24.57 19.21
CA LYS A 3 16.91 -25.62 18.42
C LYS A 3 18.01 -25.02 17.53
N LEU A 4 17.84 -23.83 17.03
CA LEU A 4 18.87 -23.13 16.26
C LEU A 4 20.12 -22.84 17.11
N ASP A 5 19.95 -22.39 18.37
CA ASP A 5 21.08 -22.13 19.27
C ASP A 5 21.88 -23.41 19.57
N GLU A 6 21.19 -24.52 19.70
CA GLU A 6 21.83 -25.84 19.92
C GLU A 6 22.64 -26.25 18.68
N LEU A 7 22.05 -26.20 17.50
CA LEU A 7 22.71 -26.52 16.23
C LEU A 7 23.93 -25.63 15.98
N LEU A 8 23.82 -24.32 16.24
CA LEU A 8 24.94 -23.39 16.07
C LEU A 8 26.10 -23.68 17.02
N ARG A 9 25.84 -24.06 18.26
CA ARG A 9 26.89 -24.44 19.23
C ARG A 9 27.58 -25.73 18.83
N GLU A 10 26.81 -26.72 18.34
CA GLU A 10 27.33 -28.02 17.99
C GLU A 10 28.10 -28.00 16.67
N LEU A 11 27.53 -27.38 15.63
CA LEU A 11 28.05 -27.43 14.25
C LEU A 11 28.89 -26.21 13.85
N CYS A 12 28.85 -25.14 14.63
CA CYS A 12 29.61 -23.92 14.35
C CYS A 12 30.33 -23.39 15.61
N PRO A 13 31.13 -24.21 16.32
CA PRO A 13 31.78 -23.80 17.58
C PRO A 13 32.76 -22.63 17.38
N ASP A 14 33.40 -22.56 16.21
CA ASP A 14 34.33 -21.49 15.82
C ASP A 14 33.67 -20.37 15.04
N GLY A 15 32.31 -20.32 14.98
CA GLY A 15 31.51 -19.36 14.23
C GLY A 15 31.14 -19.85 12.82
N VAL A 16 30.31 -19.07 12.14
CA VAL A 16 29.85 -19.38 10.79
C VAL A 16 30.85 -18.88 9.77
N GLN A 17 31.26 -19.71 8.85
CA GLN A 17 32.15 -19.34 7.74
C GLN A 17 31.42 -18.37 6.78
N VAL A 18 32.18 -17.42 6.21
CA VAL A 18 31.68 -16.44 5.28
C VAL A 18 32.33 -16.66 3.94
N PHE A 19 31.49 -16.73 2.90
CA PHE A 19 31.93 -16.90 1.51
C PHE A 19 31.46 -15.71 0.67
N ARG A 20 32.18 -15.38 -0.38
CA ARG A 20 31.64 -14.49 -1.42
C ARG A 20 30.64 -15.25 -2.25
N LEU A 21 29.62 -14.56 -2.75
CA LEU A 21 28.58 -15.19 -3.57
C LEU A 21 29.20 -15.91 -4.79
N GLU A 22 30.26 -15.37 -5.39
CA GLU A 22 30.99 -15.97 -6.52
C GLU A 22 31.68 -17.30 -6.21
N GLU A 23 31.86 -17.64 -4.94
CA GLU A 23 32.46 -18.92 -4.50
C GLU A 23 31.42 -20.04 -4.35
N ILE A 24 30.15 -19.70 -4.32
CA ILE A 24 29.04 -20.66 -4.05
C ILE A 24 27.96 -20.61 -5.13
N ALA A 25 27.96 -19.62 -6.01
CA ALA A 25 26.94 -19.42 -7.05
C ALA A 25 27.54 -18.64 -8.24
N HIS A 26 26.85 -18.70 -9.37
CA HIS A 26 27.21 -17.99 -10.57
C HIS A 26 25.97 -17.43 -11.27
N TYR A 27 26.15 -16.53 -12.25
CA TYR A 27 25.05 -16.11 -13.11
C TYR A 27 24.75 -17.14 -14.19
N ALA A 28 23.48 -17.39 -14.45
CA ALA A 28 23.01 -18.24 -15.54
C ALA A 28 23.61 -17.79 -16.88
N LYS A 29 24.18 -18.73 -17.63
CA LYS A 29 24.78 -18.52 -18.96
C LYS A 29 23.99 -19.15 -20.09
N THR A 30 23.18 -20.16 -19.77
CA THR A 30 22.36 -20.91 -20.73
C THR A 30 21.29 -19.98 -21.32
N ARG A 31 21.03 -20.13 -22.61
CA ARG A 31 19.98 -19.41 -23.33
C ARG A 31 19.02 -20.37 -23.99
N ILE A 32 17.75 -19.97 -24.04
CA ILE A 32 16.66 -20.70 -24.67
C ILE A 32 15.98 -19.82 -25.74
N ASP A 33 15.36 -20.46 -26.73
CA ASP A 33 14.60 -19.77 -27.76
C ASP A 33 13.32 -19.16 -27.16
N CYS A 34 12.99 -17.94 -27.54
CA CYS A 34 11.75 -17.26 -27.12
C CYS A 34 10.48 -18.04 -27.43
N LYS A 35 10.53 -18.98 -28.39
CA LYS A 35 9.39 -19.87 -28.71
C LYS A 35 9.01 -20.82 -27.58
N THR A 36 9.90 -21.05 -26.62
CA THR A 36 9.68 -21.96 -25.47
C THR A 36 9.11 -21.26 -24.26
N ILE A 37 8.94 -19.93 -24.32
CA ILE A 37 8.44 -19.13 -23.22
C ILE A 37 7.06 -18.55 -23.51
N ASN A 38 6.33 -18.25 -22.44
CA ASN A 38 4.99 -17.66 -22.48
C ASN A 38 4.82 -16.67 -21.31
N GLU A 39 3.60 -16.16 -21.13
CA GLU A 39 3.28 -15.21 -20.06
C GLU A 39 3.51 -15.73 -18.64
N ASP A 40 3.46 -17.05 -18.43
CA ASP A 40 3.61 -17.68 -17.11
C ASP A 40 5.08 -17.91 -16.72
N ASN A 41 5.94 -18.17 -17.71
CA ASN A 41 7.35 -18.54 -17.49
C ASN A 41 8.38 -17.55 -18.05
N TYR A 42 7.95 -16.40 -18.58
CA TYR A 42 8.87 -15.29 -18.85
C TYR A 42 8.87 -14.30 -17.68
N VAL A 43 10.07 -13.90 -17.24
CA VAL A 43 10.25 -12.98 -16.14
C VAL A 43 11.12 -11.79 -16.55
N GLY A 44 10.50 -10.67 -16.88
CA GLY A 44 11.18 -9.37 -16.98
C GLY A 44 11.24 -8.66 -15.63
N VAL A 45 12.04 -7.61 -15.54
CA VAL A 45 12.13 -6.81 -14.30
C VAL A 45 10.81 -6.16 -13.89
N GLU A 46 9.95 -5.89 -14.86
CA GLU A 46 8.59 -5.36 -14.67
C GLU A 46 7.64 -6.37 -14.01
N ASN A 47 7.87 -7.66 -14.25
CA ASN A 47 7.04 -8.75 -13.71
C ASN A 47 7.42 -9.13 -12.28
N LEU A 48 8.66 -8.83 -11.86
CA LEU A 48 9.07 -8.98 -10.47
C LEU A 48 8.39 -7.89 -9.62
N LEU A 49 7.69 -8.32 -8.59
CA LEU A 49 6.98 -7.42 -7.67
C LEU A 49 7.95 -6.75 -6.69
N GLN A 50 7.60 -5.53 -6.28
CA GLN A 50 8.37 -4.77 -5.30
C GLN A 50 8.28 -5.42 -3.91
N ASN A 51 9.27 -5.09 -3.06
CA ASN A 51 9.32 -5.54 -1.67
C ASN A 51 9.23 -7.07 -1.51
N LYS A 52 9.90 -7.81 -2.40
CA LYS A 52 10.02 -9.28 -2.33
C LYS A 52 8.68 -10.02 -2.46
N ALA A 53 7.68 -9.41 -3.11
CA ALA A 53 6.34 -9.97 -3.20
C ALA A 53 6.16 -11.03 -4.32
N GLY A 54 7.27 -11.55 -4.88
CA GLY A 54 7.23 -12.59 -5.92
C GLY A 54 7.13 -12.01 -7.33
N LYS A 55 6.38 -12.67 -8.21
CA LYS A 55 6.18 -12.26 -9.61
C LYS A 55 4.70 -12.24 -10.02
N THR A 56 4.43 -11.56 -11.12
CA THR A 56 3.16 -11.65 -11.85
C THR A 56 3.39 -12.26 -13.23
N LYS A 57 2.31 -12.63 -13.92
CA LYS A 57 2.35 -13.01 -15.34
C LYS A 57 2.93 -11.87 -16.18
N ALA A 58 3.68 -12.22 -17.20
CA ALA A 58 4.26 -11.23 -18.10
C ALA A 58 3.18 -10.59 -18.98
N THR A 59 3.18 -9.28 -19.04
CA THR A 59 2.29 -8.51 -19.94
C THR A 59 2.85 -8.41 -21.37
N SER A 60 4.16 -8.65 -21.53
CA SER A 60 4.85 -8.67 -22.81
C SER A 60 5.92 -9.74 -22.77
N VAL A 61 5.92 -10.62 -23.78
CA VAL A 61 6.87 -11.73 -23.94
C VAL A 61 7.62 -11.52 -25.25
N PRO A 62 8.97 -11.63 -25.28
CA PRO A 62 9.73 -11.57 -26.53
C PRO A 62 9.30 -12.69 -27.48
N THR A 63 9.07 -12.36 -28.75
CA THR A 63 8.60 -13.30 -29.76
C THR A 63 9.73 -13.86 -30.65
N THR A 64 10.91 -13.25 -30.59
CA THR A 64 12.07 -13.63 -31.42
C THR A 64 13.37 -13.49 -30.63
N GLY A 65 14.35 -14.34 -30.94
CA GLY A 65 15.67 -14.33 -30.33
C GLY A 65 15.83 -15.31 -29.18
N MET A 66 16.88 -15.10 -28.40
CA MET A 66 17.28 -15.98 -27.28
C MET A 66 17.21 -15.19 -25.97
N VAL A 67 16.66 -15.81 -24.93
CA VAL A 67 16.59 -15.28 -23.57
C VAL A 67 17.47 -16.09 -22.63
N ILE A 68 17.82 -15.54 -21.47
CA ILE A 68 18.57 -16.27 -20.42
C ILE A 68 17.62 -17.29 -19.81
N ALA A 69 18.02 -18.55 -19.76
CA ALA A 69 17.26 -19.61 -19.12
C ALA A 69 17.41 -19.53 -17.61
N TYR A 70 16.33 -19.77 -16.88
CA TYR A 70 16.35 -20.06 -15.46
C TYR A 70 15.66 -21.39 -15.17
N GLN A 71 16.06 -22.02 -14.10
CA GLN A 71 15.50 -23.27 -13.62
C GLN A 71 14.77 -23.06 -12.29
N LYS A 72 14.00 -24.06 -11.88
CA LYS A 72 13.41 -24.08 -10.54
C LYS A 72 14.53 -24.02 -9.49
N ASN A 73 14.31 -23.23 -8.45
CA ASN A 73 15.25 -22.91 -7.38
C ASN A 73 16.36 -21.90 -7.76
N ASP A 74 16.43 -21.40 -8.97
CA ASP A 74 17.25 -20.23 -9.27
C ASP A 74 16.71 -18.97 -8.59
N ILE A 75 17.60 -18.04 -8.23
CA ILE A 75 17.20 -16.78 -7.58
C ILE A 75 17.29 -15.66 -8.61
N LEU A 76 16.14 -15.04 -8.90
CA LEU A 76 16.03 -13.95 -9.86
C LEU A 76 15.97 -12.62 -9.12
N ILE A 77 16.91 -11.70 -9.43
CA ILE A 77 17.02 -10.38 -8.80
C ILE A 77 16.85 -9.30 -9.87
N GLY A 78 15.93 -8.39 -9.66
CA GLY A 78 15.72 -7.25 -10.54
C GLY A 78 16.87 -6.23 -10.44
N ASN A 79 17.66 -6.10 -11.50
CA ASN A 79 18.88 -5.27 -11.52
C ASN A 79 18.59 -3.77 -11.72
N ILE A 80 17.37 -3.38 -12.11
CA ILE A 80 16.98 -1.98 -12.28
C ILE A 80 16.29 -1.49 -11.01
N ARG A 81 16.76 -0.33 -10.49
CA ARG A 81 16.24 0.29 -9.27
C ARG A 81 16.28 -0.68 -8.08
N PRO A 82 17.45 -1.07 -7.60
CA PRO A 82 17.61 -2.04 -6.50
C PRO A 82 16.81 -1.68 -5.25
N TYR A 83 16.54 -0.39 -5.02
CA TYR A 83 15.69 0.08 -3.91
C TYR A 83 14.24 -0.43 -3.97
N LEU A 84 13.77 -0.96 -5.12
CA LEU A 84 12.46 -1.61 -5.24
C LEU A 84 12.46 -3.03 -4.67
N ARG A 85 13.63 -3.61 -4.33
CA ARG A 85 13.79 -4.90 -3.66
C ARG A 85 13.05 -6.03 -4.35
N LYS A 86 13.29 -6.15 -5.65
CA LYS A 86 12.67 -7.15 -6.50
C LYS A 86 13.51 -8.42 -6.52
N VAL A 87 13.02 -9.48 -5.91
CA VAL A 87 13.67 -10.79 -5.87
C VAL A 87 12.60 -11.89 -5.83
N TRP A 88 12.89 -13.01 -6.49
CA TRP A 88 12.01 -14.16 -6.54
C TRP A 88 12.84 -15.46 -6.59
N LEU A 89 12.44 -16.45 -5.81
CA LEU A 89 12.94 -17.82 -5.91
C LEU A 89 12.07 -18.55 -6.93
N ALA A 90 12.68 -19.04 -8.00
CA ALA A 90 11.94 -19.66 -9.10
C ALA A 90 11.24 -20.95 -8.66
N ASP A 91 9.93 -21.02 -8.87
CA ASP A 91 9.10 -22.19 -8.64
C ASP A 91 8.92 -23.06 -9.90
N CYS A 92 9.32 -22.54 -11.06
CA CYS A 92 9.28 -23.17 -12.37
C CYS A 92 10.57 -22.89 -13.16
N GLU A 93 10.69 -23.46 -14.35
CA GLU A 93 11.69 -23.11 -15.35
C GLU A 93 11.15 -22.11 -16.36
N GLY A 94 12.02 -21.33 -17.00
CA GLY A 94 11.61 -20.36 -18.01
C GLY A 94 12.74 -19.47 -18.52
N GLY A 95 12.39 -18.28 -18.97
CA GLY A 95 13.31 -17.32 -19.56
C GLY A 95 13.25 -15.93 -18.96
N THR A 96 14.36 -15.22 -18.99
CA THR A 96 14.46 -13.84 -18.51
C THR A 96 15.36 -12.98 -19.38
N ASN A 97 15.32 -11.67 -19.20
CA ASN A 97 16.18 -10.72 -19.92
C ASN A 97 17.42 -10.31 -19.11
N GLY A 98 18.31 -9.54 -19.71
CA GLY A 98 19.57 -9.10 -19.10
C GLY A 98 19.44 -8.10 -17.94
N ASP A 99 18.22 -7.58 -17.67
CA ASP A 99 17.93 -6.67 -16.57
C ASP A 99 17.47 -7.43 -15.29
N VAL A 100 17.40 -8.76 -15.38
CA VAL A 100 17.21 -9.67 -14.24
C VAL A 100 18.47 -10.50 -14.06
N LEU A 101 19.05 -10.48 -12.88
CA LEU A 101 20.18 -11.32 -12.51
C LEU A 101 19.67 -12.68 -12.08
N THR A 102 20.03 -13.72 -12.80
CA THR A 102 19.68 -15.10 -12.45
C THR A 102 20.87 -15.75 -11.76
N VAL A 103 20.76 -15.99 -10.46
CA VAL A 103 21.78 -16.61 -9.62
C VAL A 103 21.50 -18.09 -9.52
N GLN A 104 22.46 -18.91 -9.94
CA GLN A 104 22.45 -20.38 -9.88
C GLN A 104 23.47 -20.87 -8.86
N ILE A 105 23.06 -21.80 -8.03
CA ILE A 105 23.90 -22.38 -6.97
C ILE A 105 24.77 -23.50 -7.58
N GLU A 106 26.08 -23.50 -7.23
CA GLU A 106 27.03 -24.53 -7.71
C GLU A 106 26.75 -25.90 -7.10
N ASP A 107 26.47 -25.94 -5.81
CA ASP A 107 26.29 -27.18 -5.04
C ASP A 107 25.10 -27.02 -4.08
N THR A 108 23.96 -27.59 -4.47
CA THR A 108 22.72 -27.52 -3.68
C THR A 108 22.72 -28.43 -2.45
N GLU A 109 23.71 -29.32 -2.30
CA GLU A 109 23.86 -30.08 -1.08
C GLU A 109 24.52 -29.26 0.03
N LYS A 110 25.39 -28.31 -0.34
CA LYS A 110 26.04 -27.37 0.59
C LYS A 110 25.21 -26.09 0.83
N VAL A 111 24.57 -25.59 -0.21
CA VAL A 111 23.82 -24.32 -0.17
C VAL A 111 22.36 -24.57 -0.53
N LEU A 112 21.47 -24.47 0.43
CA LEU A 112 20.04 -24.60 0.17
C LEU A 112 19.51 -23.38 -0.59
N PRO A 113 18.77 -23.56 -1.70
CA PRO A 113 18.23 -22.46 -2.49
C PRO A 113 17.38 -21.49 -1.66
N GLN A 114 16.50 -21.99 -0.81
CA GLN A 114 15.66 -21.19 0.07
C GLN A 114 16.48 -20.37 1.08
N PHE A 115 17.56 -20.95 1.62
CA PHE A 115 18.45 -20.25 2.53
C PHE A 115 19.14 -19.07 1.80
N LEU A 116 19.77 -19.34 0.65
CA LEU A 116 20.42 -18.30 -0.13
C LEU A 116 19.42 -17.21 -0.58
N TYR A 117 18.20 -17.61 -0.96
CA TYR A 117 17.13 -16.66 -1.25
C TYR A 117 16.84 -15.73 -0.06
N TYR A 118 16.76 -16.24 1.16
CA TYR A 118 16.55 -15.41 2.33
C TYR A 118 17.72 -14.48 2.61
N VAL A 119 18.95 -14.92 2.39
CA VAL A 119 20.14 -14.06 2.50
C VAL A 119 20.12 -12.95 1.45
N LEU A 120 19.83 -13.26 0.17
CA LEU A 120 19.75 -12.29 -0.93
C LEU A 120 18.46 -11.47 -0.92
N SER A 121 17.48 -11.81 -0.10
CA SER A 121 16.30 -10.99 0.15
C SER A 121 16.41 -10.15 1.42
N SER A 122 17.54 -10.20 2.12
CA SER A 122 17.77 -9.43 3.35
C SER A 122 17.94 -7.93 3.11
N GLU A 123 17.69 -7.14 4.15
CA GLU A 123 17.97 -5.70 4.12
C GLU A 123 19.45 -5.40 3.88
N LYS A 124 20.35 -6.20 4.48
CA LYS A 124 21.80 -6.10 4.32
C LYS A 124 22.21 -6.22 2.86
N PHE A 125 21.64 -7.19 2.13
CA PHE A 125 21.92 -7.37 0.71
C PHE A 125 21.44 -6.19 -0.14
N PHE A 126 20.20 -5.74 0.03
CA PHE A 126 19.68 -4.63 -0.77
C PHE A 126 20.37 -3.31 -0.48
N LEU A 127 20.74 -3.03 0.77
CA LEU A 127 21.55 -1.85 1.09
C LEU A 127 22.92 -1.91 0.39
N TYR A 128 23.56 -3.07 0.40
CA TYR A 128 24.82 -3.28 -0.30
C TYR A 128 24.68 -3.08 -1.82
N ASP A 129 23.64 -3.65 -2.45
CA ASP A 129 23.38 -3.51 -3.89
C ASP A 129 23.05 -2.07 -4.26
N ILE A 130 22.27 -1.35 -3.46
CA ILE A 130 21.97 0.07 -3.64
C ILE A 130 23.25 0.92 -3.57
N GLN A 131 24.12 0.69 -2.59
CA GLN A 131 25.38 1.42 -2.42
C GLN A 131 26.33 1.25 -3.62
N ASN A 132 26.30 0.06 -4.24
CA ASN A 132 27.14 -0.27 -5.40
C ASN A 132 26.46 0.01 -6.75
N SER A 133 25.23 0.55 -6.75
CA SER A 133 24.47 0.83 -7.98
C SER A 133 24.99 2.08 -8.68
N LYS A 134 24.81 2.13 -10.01
CA LYS A 134 25.22 3.26 -10.87
C LYS A 134 24.04 3.81 -11.66
N GLY A 135 24.04 5.12 -11.89
CA GLY A 135 23.02 5.83 -12.66
C GLY A 135 22.05 6.64 -11.77
N ALA A 136 21.73 7.87 -12.19
CA ALA A 136 20.91 8.79 -11.40
C ALA A 136 19.40 8.52 -11.52
N LYS A 137 18.87 8.42 -12.75
CA LYS A 137 17.42 8.30 -13.01
C LYS A 137 16.91 6.86 -12.93
N MET A 138 17.71 5.91 -13.38
CA MET A 138 17.43 4.47 -13.36
C MET A 138 18.66 3.71 -12.89
N PRO A 139 18.97 3.74 -11.59
CA PRO A 139 20.15 3.07 -11.07
C PRO A 139 20.08 1.56 -11.36
N ARG A 140 21.22 1.00 -11.76
CA ARG A 140 21.41 -0.44 -11.94
C ARG A 140 22.41 -0.96 -10.93
N GLY A 141 22.12 -2.08 -10.31
CA GLY A 141 23.06 -2.79 -9.46
C GLY A 141 24.31 -3.20 -10.24
N SER A 142 25.42 -3.31 -9.55
CA SER A 142 26.67 -3.78 -10.13
C SER A 142 26.73 -5.30 -10.07
N LYS A 143 26.70 -5.96 -11.24
CA LYS A 143 26.80 -7.44 -11.33
C LYS A 143 28.04 -7.98 -10.61
N ASP A 144 29.17 -7.31 -10.77
CA ASP A 144 30.43 -7.74 -10.11
C ASP A 144 30.38 -7.50 -8.60
N ALA A 145 29.74 -6.44 -8.14
CA ALA A 145 29.59 -6.18 -6.72
C ALA A 145 28.65 -7.22 -6.08
N VAL A 146 27.52 -7.53 -6.72
CA VAL A 146 26.57 -8.56 -6.22
C VAL A 146 27.30 -9.89 -6.01
N MET A 147 28.16 -10.33 -6.93
CA MET A 147 28.92 -11.56 -6.80
C MET A 147 29.98 -11.52 -5.68
N LYS A 148 30.42 -10.36 -5.26
CA LYS A 148 31.34 -10.15 -4.12
C LYS A 148 30.63 -10.00 -2.77
N PHE A 149 29.30 -10.07 -2.75
CA PHE A 149 28.54 -9.98 -1.50
C PHE A 149 28.90 -11.15 -0.58
N GLU A 150 29.13 -10.84 0.69
CA GLU A 150 29.51 -11.81 1.72
C GLU A 150 28.28 -12.54 2.28
N VAL A 151 28.26 -13.85 2.10
CA VAL A 151 27.21 -14.79 2.54
C VAL A 151 27.72 -15.60 3.71
N PRO A 152 27.16 -15.47 4.91
CA PRO A 152 27.42 -16.40 6.00
C PRO A 152 26.78 -17.75 5.64
N LEU A 153 27.58 -18.82 5.58
CA LEU A 153 27.17 -20.14 5.15
C LEU A 153 27.37 -21.16 6.25
N PRO A 154 26.39 -21.37 7.13
CA PRO A 154 26.43 -22.45 8.11
C PRO A 154 26.20 -23.80 7.46
N PRO A 155 26.47 -24.93 8.15
CA PRO A 155 26.13 -26.26 7.68
C PRO A 155 24.66 -26.42 7.26
N PRO A 156 24.34 -27.36 6.34
CA PRO A 156 22.99 -27.52 5.80
C PRO A 156 21.89 -27.77 6.85
N GLU A 157 22.23 -28.39 7.98
CA GLU A 157 21.30 -28.59 9.10
C GLU A 157 20.85 -27.30 9.71
N VAL A 158 21.77 -26.36 9.89
CA VAL A 158 21.48 -24.99 10.41
C VAL A 158 20.69 -24.20 9.38
N GLN A 159 21.08 -24.29 8.09
CA GLN A 159 20.33 -23.63 7.01
C GLN A 159 18.86 -24.09 6.97
N ARG A 160 18.60 -25.42 7.06
CA ARG A 160 17.26 -26.00 7.12
C ARG A 160 16.45 -25.46 8.29
N GLU A 161 17.07 -25.35 9.47
CA GLU A 161 16.35 -24.80 10.63
C GLU A 161 16.03 -23.32 10.48
N ILE A 162 16.96 -22.52 9.92
CA ILE A 162 16.72 -21.10 9.61
C ILE A 162 15.55 -20.98 8.61
N VAL A 163 15.57 -21.73 7.51
CA VAL A 163 14.49 -21.74 6.51
C VAL A 163 13.17 -22.09 7.17
N ARG A 164 13.11 -23.18 7.94
CA ARG A 164 11.90 -23.61 8.65
C ARG A 164 11.32 -22.50 9.56
N MET A 165 12.19 -21.82 10.29
CA MET A 165 11.75 -20.72 11.17
C MET A 165 11.20 -19.54 10.38
N VAL A 166 11.91 -19.11 9.32
CA VAL A 166 11.49 -17.97 8.49
C VAL A 166 10.17 -18.28 7.77
N ASP A 167 10.03 -19.48 7.22
CA ASP A 167 8.79 -19.94 6.58
C ASP A 167 7.62 -19.91 7.57
N SER A 168 7.79 -20.48 8.77
CA SER A 168 6.77 -20.51 9.82
C SER A 168 6.33 -19.10 10.24
N TYR A 169 7.27 -18.16 10.39
CA TYR A 169 6.92 -16.75 10.68
C TYR A 169 6.19 -16.09 9.52
N THR A 170 6.62 -16.34 8.28
CA THR A 170 5.98 -15.78 7.09
C THR A 170 4.54 -16.28 6.95
N GLU A 171 4.30 -17.58 7.11
CA GLU A 171 2.96 -18.16 7.12
C GLU A 171 2.09 -17.58 8.24
N SER A 172 2.64 -17.43 9.44
CA SER A 172 1.92 -16.82 10.58
C SER A 172 1.52 -15.37 10.32
N VAL A 173 2.39 -14.59 9.70
CA VAL A 173 2.09 -13.19 9.31
C VAL A 173 0.99 -13.14 8.26
N VAL A 174 1.02 -13.99 7.24
CA VAL A 174 -0.01 -14.07 6.20
C VAL A 174 -1.37 -14.44 6.79
N GLU A 175 -1.41 -15.45 7.67
CA GLU A 175 -2.65 -15.86 8.32
C GLU A 175 -3.20 -14.77 9.23
N LEU A 176 -2.35 -14.08 10.00
CA LEU A 176 -2.76 -12.97 10.85
C LEU A 176 -3.34 -11.81 10.03
N GLN A 177 -2.73 -11.45 8.90
CA GLN A 177 -3.24 -10.42 7.99
C GLN A 177 -4.62 -10.79 7.43
N LYS A 178 -4.82 -12.06 7.07
CA LYS A 178 -6.10 -12.57 6.60
C LYS A 178 -7.18 -12.47 7.67
N GLN A 179 -6.88 -12.90 8.90
CA GLN A 179 -7.80 -12.82 10.04
C GLN A 179 -8.15 -11.36 10.37
N LEU A 180 -7.17 -10.46 10.40
CA LEU A 180 -7.39 -9.04 10.67
C LEU A 180 -8.28 -8.38 9.60
N THR A 181 -8.08 -8.75 8.33
CA THR A 181 -8.90 -8.24 7.21
C THR A 181 -10.34 -8.74 7.31
N ALA A 182 -10.54 -10.01 7.65
CA ALA A 182 -11.86 -10.61 7.86
C ALA A 182 -12.57 -9.95 9.05
N GLU A 183 -11.90 -9.80 10.19
CA GLU A 183 -12.44 -9.13 11.38
C GLU A 183 -12.82 -7.68 11.09
N LEU A 184 -11.96 -6.91 10.42
CA LEU A 184 -12.25 -5.53 10.03
C LEU A 184 -13.49 -5.44 9.15
N THR A 185 -13.66 -6.38 8.22
CA THR A 185 -14.83 -6.45 7.34
C THR A 185 -16.11 -6.78 8.14
N ALA A 186 -16.04 -7.75 9.04
CA ALA A 186 -17.14 -8.13 9.93
C ALA A 186 -17.57 -6.96 10.82
N ARG A 187 -16.60 -6.25 11.43
CA ARG A 187 -16.89 -5.08 12.29
C ARG A 187 -17.51 -3.93 11.50
N LYS A 188 -17.04 -3.65 10.30
CA LYS A 188 -17.66 -2.64 9.41
C LYS A 188 -19.10 -2.99 9.05
N THR A 189 -19.39 -4.28 8.84
CA THR A 189 -20.74 -4.76 8.54
C THR A 189 -21.64 -4.67 9.77
N GLN A 190 -21.15 -5.09 10.94
CA GLN A 190 -21.83 -4.97 12.22
C GLN A 190 -22.15 -3.51 12.55
N TYR A 191 -21.17 -2.61 12.41
CA TYR A 191 -21.37 -1.17 12.63
C TYR A 191 -22.49 -0.63 11.72
N ARG A 192 -22.48 -0.94 10.41
CA ARG A 192 -23.51 -0.48 9.49
C ARG A 192 -24.89 -0.99 9.90
N TYR A 193 -25.00 -2.27 10.21
CA TYR A 193 -26.26 -2.87 10.64
C TYR A 193 -26.84 -2.15 11.87
N TYR A 194 -26.08 -2.01 12.94
CA TYR A 194 -26.57 -1.36 14.15
C TYR A 194 -26.84 0.13 13.95
N ARG A 195 -25.97 0.84 13.23
CA ARG A 195 -26.20 2.25 12.88
C ARG A 195 -27.53 2.40 12.15
N ASP A 196 -27.74 1.61 11.10
CA ASP A 196 -28.93 1.74 10.26
C ASP A 196 -30.18 1.33 11.04
N LYS A 197 -30.11 0.29 11.87
CA LYS A 197 -31.17 -0.13 12.76
C LYS A 197 -31.57 0.94 13.80
N MET A 198 -30.57 1.56 14.44
CA MET A 198 -30.78 2.60 15.46
C MET A 198 -31.25 3.95 14.86
N LEU A 199 -30.94 4.19 13.61
CA LEU A 199 -31.30 5.45 12.91
C LEU A 199 -32.48 5.26 11.94
N THR A 200 -33.14 4.10 11.95
CA THR A 200 -34.38 3.87 11.21
C THR A 200 -35.53 4.00 12.17
N PHE A 201 -36.26 5.09 12.01
CA PHE A 201 -37.52 5.35 12.78
C PHE A 201 -38.71 4.92 11.91
N GLY A 202 -39.68 4.27 12.49
CA GLY A 202 -40.95 3.93 11.82
C GLY A 202 -41.80 5.18 11.64
N ASP A 203 -42.91 5.01 10.92
CA ASP A 203 -43.95 6.03 10.77
C ASP A 203 -44.81 6.24 12.06
N ASP A 204 -44.25 5.92 13.21
CA ASP A 204 -44.88 6.07 14.51
C ASP A 204 -45.02 7.56 14.83
N ASP A 205 -46.22 8.03 15.20
CA ASP A 205 -46.54 9.42 15.56
C ASP A 205 -45.74 9.99 16.75
N LYS A 206 -44.82 9.22 17.29
CA LYS A 206 -43.94 9.61 18.41
C LYS A 206 -42.77 10.47 18.03
N PHE A 207 -42.43 10.57 16.73
CA PHE A 207 -41.27 11.32 16.26
C PHE A 207 -41.72 12.56 15.50
N LYS A 208 -41.17 13.72 15.89
CA LYS A 208 -41.32 14.96 15.16
C LYS A 208 -40.18 15.08 14.15
N TRP A 209 -40.53 15.12 12.88
CA TRP A 209 -39.57 15.33 11.81
C TRP A 209 -39.36 16.82 11.59
N GLU A 210 -38.12 17.24 11.56
CA GLU A 210 -37.70 18.62 11.25
C GLU A 210 -36.83 18.61 9.98
N ASN A 211 -36.89 19.68 9.19
CA ASN A 211 -35.97 19.83 8.08
C ASN A 211 -34.56 20.17 8.60
N LEU A 212 -33.56 19.68 7.92
CA LEU A 212 -32.17 19.94 8.31
C LEU A 212 -31.82 21.42 8.33
N GLY A 213 -32.44 22.21 7.42
CA GLY A 213 -32.26 23.67 7.36
C GLY A 213 -32.92 24.45 8.51
N ASP A 214 -33.88 23.85 9.23
CA ASP A 214 -34.54 24.49 10.35
C ASP A 214 -33.76 24.31 11.67
N VAL A 215 -32.95 23.23 11.75
CA VAL A 215 -32.22 22.85 12.97
C VAL A 215 -30.69 23.01 12.83
N CYS A 216 -30.18 23.35 11.63
CA CYS A 216 -28.77 23.51 11.35
C CYS A 216 -28.47 24.81 10.60
N ASP A 217 -27.34 25.41 10.92
CA ASP A 217 -26.70 26.43 10.10
C ASP A 217 -25.92 25.74 8.97
N ILE A 218 -26.31 26.01 7.72
CA ILE A 218 -25.67 25.48 6.52
C ILE A 218 -24.96 26.61 5.81
N LEU A 219 -23.63 26.50 5.71
CA LEU A 219 -22.80 27.54 5.10
C LEU A 219 -21.95 26.92 3.99
N THR A 220 -21.94 27.55 2.82
CA THR A 220 -20.96 27.28 1.76
C THR A 220 -19.68 28.06 2.00
N GLY A 221 -18.54 27.48 1.61
CA GLY A 221 -17.24 28.08 1.88
C GLY A 221 -16.92 29.31 1.04
N TYR A 222 -15.85 29.99 1.43
CA TYR A 222 -15.36 31.22 0.79
C TYR A 222 -14.66 30.90 -0.55
N PRO A 223 -14.83 31.74 -1.58
CA PRO A 223 -14.23 31.56 -2.91
C PRO A 223 -12.78 32.05 -2.94
N PHE A 224 -11.88 31.29 -2.33
CA PHE A 224 -10.45 31.62 -2.35
C PHE A 224 -9.87 31.54 -3.76
N ASP A 225 -9.01 32.50 -4.09
CA ASP A 225 -8.21 32.46 -5.32
C ASP A 225 -7.07 31.43 -5.18
N SER A 226 -7.13 30.41 -6.01
CA SER A 226 -6.15 29.32 -5.97
C SER A 226 -4.72 29.74 -6.32
N SER A 227 -4.53 30.86 -7.01
CA SER A 227 -3.22 31.43 -7.31
C SER A 227 -2.49 31.97 -6.07
N GLN A 228 -3.25 32.27 -5.01
CA GLN A 228 -2.75 32.81 -3.75
C GLN A 228 -2.57 31.75 -2.65
N PHE A 229 -2.74 30.47 -2.96
CA PHE A 229 -2.54 29.40 -1.99
C PHE A 229 -1.10 29.33 -1.51
N GLN A 230 -0.93 29.19 -0.20
CA GLN A 230 0.34 29.13 0.49
C GLN A 230 0.74 27.70 0.83
N VAL A 231 2.02 27.51 1.18
CA VAL A 231 2.58 26.25 1.69
C VAL A 231 2.47 26.16 3.23
N SER A 232 2.15 27.25 3.90
CA SER A 232 1.96 27.36 5.36
C SER A 232 0.90 28.39 5.70
N GLY A 233 0.37 28.36 6.92
CA GLY A 233 -0.70 29.24 7.40
C GLY A 233 -1.90 28.44 7.91
N VAL A 234 -3.12 28.99 7.74
CA VAL A 234 -4.36 28.29 8.10
C VAL A 234 -4.74 27.32 7.00
N ARG A 235 -4.91 26.05 7.36
CA ARG A 235 -5.20 24.97 6.39
C ARG A 235 -6.58 25.13 5.76
N LEU A 236 -6.68 24.81 4.48
CA LEU A 236 -7.92 24.92 3.70
C LEU A 236 -8.64 23.57 3.64
N MET A 237 -9.94 23.56 3.97
CA MET A 237 -10.85 22.43 3.77
C MET A 237 -11.44 22.50 2.36
N ARG A 238 -10.94 21.68 1.45
CA ARG A 238 -11.33 21.61 0.03
C ARG A 238 -12.07 20.30 -0.25
N GLY A 239 -12.83 20.24 -1.34
CA GLY A 239 -13.57 19.04 -1.74
C GLY A 239 -12.67 17.78 -1.82
N MET A 240 -11.42 17.93 -2.27
CA MET A 240 -10.47 16.83 -2.35
C MET A 240 -9.99 16.26 -1.00
N ASN A 241 -10.16 17.02 0.08
CA ASN A 241 -9.88 16.56 1.43
C ASN A 241 -10.99 15.67 2.01
N ILE A 242 -12.15 15.61 1.33
CA ILE A 242 -13.33 14.89 1.83
C ILE A 242 -13.47 13.54 1.09
N LYS A 243 -13.38 12.45 1.81
CA LYS A 243 -13.48 11.08 1.29
C LYS A 243 -14.57 10.33 2.04
N ARG A 244 -15.49 9.71 1.37
CA ARG A 244 -16.53 8.75 1.84
C ARG A 244 -16.59 8.51 3.38
N GLY A 245 -16.93 9.54 4.16
CA GLY A 245 -17.04 9.46 5.62
C GLY A 245 -15.77 9.82 6.39
N ASN A 246 -14.67 10.17 5.72
CA ASN A 246 -13.40 10.55 6.34
C ASN A 246 -12.86 11.86 5.76
N LEU A 247 -12.03 12.54 6.53
CA LEU A 247 -11.20 13.65 6.06
C LEU A 247 -9.78 13.14 5.83
N PHE A 248 -9.14 13.62 4.78
CA PHE A 248 -7.80 13.21 4.40
C PHE A 248 -6.91 14.43 4.15
N PHE A 249 -5.79 14.46 4.81
CA PHE A 249 -4.79 15.51 4.70
C PHE A 249 -3.42 14.87 4.46
N SER A 250 -2.69 15.37 3.46
CA SER A 250 -1.29 14.99 3.20
C SER A 250 -0.54 16.21 2.68
N GLU A 251 0.78 16.20 2.75
CA GLU A 251 1.62 17.31 2.27
C GLU A 251 1.35 17.66 0.81
N GLU A 252 1.06 16.66 -0.03
CA GLU A 252 0.80 16.84 -1.46
C GLU A 252 -0.49 17.61 -1.75
N ILE A 253 -1.55 17.36 -0.96
CA ILE A 253 -2.88 17.93 -1.18
C ILE A 253 -3.20 19.13 -0.31
N ASN A 254 -2.51 19.29 0.82
CA ASN A 254 -2.74 20.42 1.72
C ASN A 254 -2.45 21.74 1.00
N ARG A 255 -3.32 22.73 1.25
CA ARG A 255 -3.12 24.12 0.87
C ARG A 255 -3.49 24.98 2.05
N TYR A 256 -2.93 26.16 2.10
CA TYR A 256 -3.05 27.05 3.25
C TYR A 256 -3.41 28.44 2.79
N TRP A 257 -3.98 29.23 3.71
CA TRP A 257 -4.23 30.65 3.55
C TRP A 257 -3.43 31.41 4.59
N ASN A 258 -3.05 32.64 4.26
CA ASN A 258 -2.14 33.43 5.08
C ASN A 258 -2.67 33.65 6.50
N SER A 259 -3.94 34.08 6.64
CA SER A 259 -4.60 34.38 7.91
C SER A 259 -6.09 34.05 7.85
N ALA A 260 -6.71 33.93 9.02
CA ALA A 260 -8.17 33.83 9.15
C ALA A 260 -8.85 35.18 9.40
N ASP A 261 -8.09 36.27 9.46
CA ASP A 261 -8.61 37.61 9.75
C ASP A 261 -9.65 38.04 8.70
N GLY A 262 -10.84 38.41 9.16
CA GLY A 262 -12.00 38.75 8.31
C GLY A 262 -12.68 37.51 7.68
N LEU A 263 -12.26 36.33 8.03
CA LEU A 263 -12.79 35.03 7.52
C LEU A 263 -13.33 34.15 8.66
N GLU A 264 -13.53 34.71 9.86
CA GLU A 264 -13.94 33.97 11.08
C GLU A 264 -15.22 33.16 10.86
N LYS A 265 -16.14 33.66 10.04
CA LYS A 265 -17.37 32.97 9.63
C LYS A 265 -17.10 31.61 8.98
N TYR A 266 -15.97 31.47 8.27
CA TYR A 266 -15.59 30.27 7.53
C TYR A 266 -14.67 29.37 8.32
N LEU A 267 -14.29 29.72 9.54
CA LEU A 267 -13.54 28.84 10.43
C LEU A 267 -14.42 27.65 10.84
N LEU A 268 -13.88 26.47 10.61
CA LEU A 268 -14.48 25.23 11.06
C LEU A 268 -14.21 25.00 12.54
N LYS A 269 -15.16 24.34 13.19
CA LYS A 269 -15.07 23.91 14.59
C LYS A 269 -15.08 22.38 14.66
N GLU A 270 -14.63 21.86 15.79
CA GLU A 270 -14.79 20.44 16.07
C GLU A 270 -16.25 20.00 15.95
N ASN A 271 -16.47 18.82 15.39
CA ASN A 271 -17.76 18.22 15.08
C ASN A 271 -18.58 18.95 14.01
N ASP A 272 -18.05 19.93 13.29
CA ASP A 272 -18.68 20.41 12.05
C ASP A 272 -18.75 19.28 11.03
N ILE A 273 -19.88 19.18 10.34
CA ILE A 273 -20.05 18.25 9.24
C ILE A 273 -19.74 19.00 7.94
N VAL A 274 -18.87 18.41 7.11
CA VAL A 274 -18.51 18.97 5.81
C VAL A 274 -18.91 18.03 4.68
N ILE A 275 -19.48 18.60 3.61
CA ILE A 275 -19.97 17.86 2.44
C ILE A 275 -19.38 18.50 1.18
N ALA A 276 -18.77 17.70 0.31
CA ALA A 276 -18.36 18.15 -1.00
C ALA A 276 -19.58 18.30 -1.91
N MET A 277 -19.73 19.45 -2.54
CA MET A 277 -20.91 19.84 -3.34
C MET A 277 -20.73 19.50 -4.83
N ASP A 278 -19.52 19.13 -5.25
CA ASP A 278 -19.19 18.82 -6.63
C ASP A 278 -18.36 17.53 -6.77
N GLY A 279 -18.12 17.14 -8.04
CA GLY A 279 -17.33 15.98 -8.40
C GLY A 279 -18.13 14.69 -8.51
N SER A 280 -17.45 13.60 -8.92
CA SER A 280 -18.05 12.29 -9.20
C SER A 280 -18.64 11.60 -7.96
N LEU A 281 -18.28 12.05 -6.77
CA LEU A 281 -18.69 11.49 -5.48
C LEU A 281 -19.71 12.35 -4.72
N VAL A 282 -20.42 13.25 -5.41
CA VAL A 282 -21.51 14.03 -4.80
C VAL A 282 -22.53 13.12 -4.10
N GLY A 283 -22.83 13.44 -2.84
CA GLY A 283 -23.69 12.63 -1.96
C GLY A 283 -22.97 11.50 -1.23
N LYS A 284 -21.71 11.20 -1.57
CA LYS A 284 -20.88 10.18 -0.90
C LYS A 284 -19.64 10.78 -0.22
N SER A 285 -19.26 12.01 -0.55
CA SER A 285 -18.12 12.73 0.02
C SER A 285 -18.59 13.67 1.12
N PHE A 286 -18.54 13.19 2.35
CA PHE A 286 -18.81 13.94 3.56
C PHE A 286 -17.89 13.47 4.68
N GLY A 287 -17.73 14.28 5.73
CA GLY A 287 -16.90 13.95 6.89
C GLY A 287 -17.27 14.82 8.09
N ILE A 288 -16.72 14.48 9.25
CA ILE A 288 -16.85 15.26 10.48
C ILE A 288 -15.47 15.79 10.88
N VAL A 289 -15.40 17.07 11.24
CA VAL A 289 -14.15 17.73 11.63
C VAL A 289 -13.72 17.28 13.02
N GLN A 290 -12.49 16.81 13.12
CA GLN A 290 -11.85 16.41 14.37
C GLN A 290 -10.94 17.54 14.87
N ALA A 291 -10.75 17.64 16.18
CA ALA A 291 -9.94 18.67 16.81
C ALA A 291 -8.50 18.72 16.27
N GLU A 292 -7.91 17.57 15.97
CA GLU A 292 -6.53 17.43 15.46
C GLU A 292 -6.29 18.12 14.10
N TYR A 293 -7.34 18.39 13.35
CA TYR A 293 -7.22 19.04 12.03
C TYR A 293 -7.29 20.57 12.10
N LEU A 294 -7.75 21.12 13.22
CA LEU A 294 -7.94 22.55 13.38
C LEU A 294 -6.61 23.32 13.54
N PRO A 295 -6.51 24.59 13.09
CA PRO A 295 -7.55 25.39 12.45
C PRO A 295 -7.75 25.09 10.96
N LEU A 296 -9.00 25.17 10.48
CA LEU A 296 -9.40 24.93 9.10
C LEU A 296 -10.30 26.05 8.58
N LEU A 297 -10.08 26.54 7.36
CA LEU A 297 -10.95 27.45 6.64
C LEU A 297 -11.77 26.70 5.57
N LEU A 298 -13.06 26.94 5.53
CA LEU A 298 -14.01 26.33 4.60
C LEU A 298 -13.89 26.99 3.20
N VAL A 299 -13.58 26.19 2.19
CA VAL A 299 -13.41 26.62 0.78
C VAL A 299 -14.71 26.38 0.00
N GLN A 300 -14.97 27.23 -1.01
CA GLN A 300 -16.10 27.11 -1.94
C GLN A 300 -16.26 25.66 -2.46
N ARG A 301 -17.49 25.27 -2.78
CA ARG A 301 -17.89 23.91 -3.18
C ARG A 301 -17.78 22.86 -2.07
N VAL A 302 -17.59 23.32 -0.83
CA VAL A 302 -17.77 22.53 0.38
C VAL A 302 -18.84 23.23 1.21
N ALA A 303 -19.84 22.48 1.66
CA ALA A 303 -20.82 22.95 2.61
C ALA A 303 -20.46 22.47 4.02
N ARG A 304 -20.59 23.36 5.00
CA ARG A 304 -20.57 23.05 6.44
C ARG A 304 -22.00 22.94 6.95
N ILE A 305 -22.28 21.94 7.75
CA ILE A 305 -23.49 21.79 8.54
C ILE A 305 -23.11 21.82 10.01
N ARG A 306 -23.73 22.72 10.77
CA ARG A 306 -23.54 22.88 12.21
C ARG A 306 -24.86 23.11 12.89
N SER A 307 -25.13 22.48 14.00
CA SER A 307 -26.28 22.73 14.84
C SER A 307 -25.84 23.11 16.25
N GLU A 308 -26.56 24.07 16.85
CA GLU A 308 -26.48 24.39 18.27
C GLU A 308 -27.62 23.74 19.07
N GLN A 309 -28.62 23.20 18.38
CA GLN A 309 -29.80 22.61 18.98
C GLN A 309 -29.71 21.07 19.07
N VAL A 310 -29.03 20.46 18.09
CA VAL A 310 -28.91 19.00 17.92
C VAL A 310 -27.44 18.60 17.90
N ASN A 311 -27.11 17.48 18.51
CA ASN A 311 -25.75 16.97 18.51
C ASN A 311 -25.27 16.69 17.09
N ASN A 312 -24.20 17.37 16.64
CA ASN A 312 -23.66 17.25 15.30
C ASN A 312 -23.20 15.83 14.96
N ARG A 313 -22.70 15.05 15.93
CA ARG A 313 -22.35 13.64 15.70
C ARG A 313 -23.58 12.78 15.40
N TYR A 314 -24.71 13.06 16.02
CA TYR A 314 -25.97 12.40 15.69
C TYR A 314 -26.38 12.73 14.24
N ILE A 315 -26.37 14.02 13.87
CA ILE A 315 -26.68 14.48 12.51
C ILE A 315 -25.74 13.83 11.51
N TYR A 316 -24.44 13.75 11.80
CA TYR A 316 -23.45 13.09 10.95
C TYR A 316 -23.81 11.62 10.69
N HIS A 317 -24.12 10.85 11.73
CA HIS A 317 -24.47 9.44 11.55
C HIS A 317 -25.79 9.26 10.80
N TYR A 318 -26.75 10.16 11.00
CA TYR A 318 -28.01 10.16 10.26
C TYR A 318 -27.79 10.48 8.78
N ILE A 319 -26.98 11.49 8.45
CA ILE A 319 -26.58 11.83 7.09
C ILE A 319 -25.85 10.64 6.46
N ALA A 320 -24.90 10.03 7.15
CA ALA A 320 -24.16 8.87 6.66
C ALA A 320 -25.06 7.66 6.32
N CYS A 321 -26.18 7.52 7.02
CA CYS A 321 -27.17 6.46 6.77
C CYS A 321 -28.09 6.77 5.58
N ARG A 322 -28.59 7.99 5.48
CA ARG A 322 -29.72 8.33 4.59
C ARG A 322 -29.34 9.15 3.35
N PHE A 323 -28.36 10.04 3.48
CA PHE A 323 -28.03 11.01 2.44
C PHE A 323 -27.56 10.40 1.12
N PRO A 324 -26.72 9.34 1.09
CA PRO A 324 -26.30 8.75 -0.18
C PRO A 324 -27.48 8.24 -1.02
N SER A 325 -28.44 7.56 -0.38
CA SER A 325 -29.65 7.04 -1.05
C SER A 325 -30.58 8.16 -1.51
N TYR A 326 -30.71 9.22 -0.71
CA TYR A 326 -31.49 10.39 -1.07
C TYR A 326 -30.95 11.09 -2.32
N VAL A 327 -29.63 11.31 -2.38
CA VAL A 327 -28.97 11.95 -3.54
C VAL A 327 -29.08 11.07 -4.79
N GLU A 328 -28.91 9.74 -4.66
CA GLU A 328 -29.08 8.82 -5.80
C GLU A 328 -30.52 8.84 -6.34
N LYS A 329 -31.52 8.89 -5.48
CA LYS A 329 -32.93 9.00 -5.88
C LYS A 329 -33.16 10.31 -6.66
N ARG A 330 -32.68 11.45 -6.16
CA ARG A 330 -32.81 12.75 -6.82
C ARG A 330 -32.13 12.79 -8.19
N LYS A 331 -30.92 12.26 -8.31
CA LYS A 331 -30.21 12.16 -9.59
C LYS A 331 -31.01 11.39 -10.65
N ARG A 332 -31.65 10.28 -10.25
CA ARG A 332 -32.52 9.53 -11.16
C ARG A 332 -33.75 10.32 -11.60
N GLU A 333 -34.41 10.99 -10.65
CA GLU A 333 -35.59 11.84 -10.95
C GLU A 333 -35.27 12.96 -11.92
N GLU A 334 -34.08 13.58 -11.83
CA GLU A 334 -33.61 14.61 -12.75
C GLU A 334 -33.28 14.07 -14.14
N GLN A 335 -32.70 12.88 -14.25
CA GLN A 335 -32.41 12.22 -15.53
C GLN A 335 -33.68 11.83 -16.32
N PHE A 336 -34.80 11.59 -15.63
CA PHE A 336 -36.08 11.31 -16.28
C PHE A 336 -36.88 12.57 -16.66
N ARG A 337 -36.41 13.77 -16.30
CA ARG A 337 -37.06 15.06 -16.63
C ARG A 337 -36.42 15.78 -17.83
N MET A 338 -35.29 15.30 -18.32
CA MET A 338 -34.64 15.73 -19.57
C MET A 338 -35.02 14.80 -20.72
#